data_d47738a8ae9d2d9b81de477826a0bca0
#
_entry.id   d47738a8ae9d2d9b81de477826a0bca0
#
_cell.length_a   1.000
_cell.length_b   1.000
_cell.length_c   1.000
_cell.angle_alpha   90.00
_cell.angle_beta   90.00
_cell.angle_gamma   90.00
#
_symmetry.space_group_name_H-M   'P 1'
#
loop_
_entity.id
_entity.type
_entity.pdbx_description
1 polymer ?
#
loop_
_entity_poly.entity_id
_entity_poly.type
_entity_poly.pdbx_seq_one_letter_code
_entity_poly.pdbx_strand_id
1 'polypeptide(L)'
;MNDLKLYNTLERKLSNFNPIDPKNIKIYACGPTVYDFIHIGNARPLVIFDVLVRVLRNLYPKVTYVRNITDVDDKINQRAKEKKISISELTNQTIKNFHDDCLSLGNLIPEHEPKATDHINEMIEMIEKLIYKGFAYISSNNVLFSIEKYKKYGELSGRSLDEMISGSRVDVADYKKNPGDFILWKPSSDDIPGWNSPWGRGRPGWHIECSAMSKKYLGDHFDIHAGGSDLIFPHHENEIAQSCCANNSNLMANYWIHNGYVTSNGEKMSKSLGNFTTINNLLLNSNGESIRYSLLQAHYRAPLSFGKKTINEANKSLSRLYRAVDGFKVDGEADQEILQNLSDDISTPKALARAHYLADQANKGSQECAQKLKNSSSILGILSNSTENWFKYGNSNLINKNVSSINDEEINKLILERKIAKENKDFLKADEIRDLLLKSNIILEDKPGITNWRKS
;
A
#
# COMPACT_ATOMS: atom_id res chain seq x y z
N MET A 1 28.88 6.42 3.04
CA MET A 1 27.82 7.26 2.45
C MET A 1 26.66 6.33 2.08
N ASN A 2 25.45 6.73 2.39
CA ASN A 2 24.28 5.92 2.02
C ASN A 2 24.04 6.09 0.53
N ASP A 3 24.32 5.06 -0.28
CA ASP A 3 24.23 5.11 -1.74
C ASP A 3 22.79 4.86 -2.25
N LEU A 4 21.78 5.42 -1.53
CA LEU A 4 20.39 5.32 -1.96
C LEU A 4 20.18 6.10 -3.26
N LYS A 5 19.68 5.43 -4.28
CA LYS A 5 19.26 6.01 -5.56
C LYS A 5 17.79 5.81 -5.76
N LEU A 6 17.11 6.84 -6.24
CA LEU A 6 15.67 6.80 -6.52
C LEU A 6 15.39 7.41 -7.88
N TYR A 7 14.50 6.79 -8.64
CA TYR A 7 14.03 7.39 -9.88
C TYR A 7 13.03 8.50 -9.54
N ASN A 8 13.42 9.73 -9.90
CA ASN A 8 12.57 10.91 -9.70
C ASN A 8 11.72 11.17 -10.94
N THR A 9 10.41 11.06 -10.82
CA THR A 9 9.47 11.28 -11.93
C THR A 9 9.54 12.71 -12.46
N LEU A 10 9.76 13.70 -11.59
CA LEU A 10 9.88 15.12 -11.99
C LEU A 10 11.09 15.35 -12.89
N GLU A 11 12.24 14.75 -12.53
CA GLU A 11 13.47 14.86 -13.29
C GLU A 11 13.63 13.80 -14.38
N ARG A 12 12.79 12.75 -14.36
CA ARG A 12 12.81 11.58 -15.27
C ARG A 12 14.15 10.87 -15.31
N LYS A 13 14.87 10.85 -14.22
CA LYS A 13 16.17 10.18 -14.09
C LYS A 13 16.33 9.50 -12.74
N LEU A 14 17.20 8.50 -12.71
CA LEU A 14 17.71 7.90 -11.49
C LEU A 14 18.78 8.83 -10.92
N SER A 15 18.65 9.24 -9.68
CA SER A 15 19.57 10.13 -8.99
C SER A 15 19.87 9.69 -7.57
N ASN A 16 21.03 10.08 -7.07
CA ASN A 16 21.37 9.85 -5.66
C ASN A 16 20.38 10.62 -4.76
N PHE A 17 19.94 9.97 -3.71
CA PHE A 17 19.05 10.58 -2.74
C PHE A 17 19.82 11.51 -1.82
N ASN A 18 19.53 12.79 -1.89
CA ASN A 18 20.11 13.84 -1.06
C ASN A 18 19.00 14.44 -0.19
N PRO A 19 18.88 14.02 1.08
CA PRO A 19 17.82 14.51 1.95
C PRO A 19 18.01 15.99 2.32
N ILE A 20 16.93 16.68 2.59
CA ILE A 20 16.91 18.05 3.11
C ILE A 20 17.52 18.10 4.51
N ASP A 21 17.11 17.15 5.36
CA ASP A 21 17.69 16.94 6.68
C ASP A 21 18.02 15.45 6.88
N PRO A 22 19.32 15.06 6.84
CA PRO A 22 19.71 13.66 7.02
C PRO A 22 19.37 13.09 8.41
N LYS A 23 18.97 13.91 9.37
CA LYS A 23 18.50 13.45 10.68
C LYS A 23 17.04 13.05 10.71
N ASN A 24 16.23 13.52 9.74
CA ASN A 24 14.80 13.21 9.67
C ASN A 24 14.29 13.26 8.23
N ILE A 25 14.18 12.12 7.58
CA ILE A 25 13.64 12.00 6.25
C ILE A 25 12.11 12.14 6.29
N LYS A 26 11.57 12.99 5.44
CA LYS A 26 10.14 13.29 5.37
C LYS A 26 9.53 12.72 4.10
N ILE A 27 8.56 11.81 4.26
CA ILE A 27 7.85 11.17 3.15
C ILE A 27 6.34 11.31 3.30
N TYR A 28 5.68 11.73 2.23
CA TYR A 28 4.23 11.74 2.09
C TYR A 28 3.82 10.72 1.01
N ALA A 29 2.87 9.84 1.31
CA ALA A 29 2.26 8.96 0.33
C ALA A 29 0.75 9.20 0.28
N CYS A 30 0.20 9.42 -0.92
CA CYS A 30 -1.23 9.56 -1.10
C CYS A 30 -1.95 8.27 -0.71
N GLY A 31 -2.87 8.39 0.25
CA GLY A 31 -3.69 7.31 0.75
C GLY A 31 -4.98 7.10 -0.05
N PRO A 32 -5.81 6.14 0.32
CA PRO A 32 -7.03 5.81 -0.41
C PRO A 32 -8.18 6.75 -0.09
N THR A 33 -9.14 6.85 -1.04
CA THR A 33 -10.50 7.31 -0.77
C THR A 33 -11.31 6.16 -0.17
N VAL A 34 -11.87 6.36 1.02
CA VAL A 34 -12.47 5.29 1.84
C VAL A 34 -13.97 5.12 1.56
N TYR A 35 -14.32 4.63 0.36
CA TYR A 35 -15.70 4.34 -0.05
C TYR A 35 -15.98 2.85 -0.26
N ASP A 36 -14.93 2.01 -0.36
CA ASP A 36 -15.04 0.56 -0.57
C ASP A 36 -13.73 -0.13 -0.18
N PHE A 37 -13.73 -1.48 -0.15
CA PHE A 37 -12.50 -2.27 0.03
C PHE A 37 -11.43 -1.87 -1.00
N ILE A 38 -10.16 -1.87 -0.56
CA ILE A 38 -9.04 -1.66 -1.46
C ILE A 38 -8.85 -2.87 -2.38
N HIS A 39 -8.52 -2.60 -3.63
CA HIS A 39 -8.15 -3.63 -4.60
C HIS A 39 -6.62 -3.78 -4.69
N ILE A 40 -6.15 -4.84 -5.33
CA ILE A 40 -4.72 -5.15 -5.47
C ILE A 40 -3.91 -4.01 -6.09
N GLY A 41 -4.53 -3.20 -6.98
CA GLY A 41 -3.89 -2.01 -7.55
C GLY A 41 -3.61 -0.93 -6.50
N ASN A 42 -4.51 -0.75 -5.50
CA ASN A 42 -4.28 0.16 -4.37
C ASN A 42 -3.28 -0.42 -3.36
N ALA A 43 -3.24 -1.74 -3.21
CA ALA A 43 -2.30 -2.40 -2.31
C ALA A 43 -0.85 -2.30 -2.78
N ARG A 44 -0.61 -2.22 -4.10
CA ARG A 44 0.75 -2.14 -4.64
C ARG A 44 1.53 -0.94 -4.12
N PRO A 45 1.08 0.32 -4.24
CA PRO A 45 1.77 1.47 -3.66
C PRO A 45 1.97 1.33 -2.15
N LEU A 46 0.99 0.81 -1.41
CA LEU A 46 1.09 0.61 0.04
C LEU A 46 2.26 -0.31 0.40
N VAL A 47 2.44 -1.43 -0.32
CA VAL A 47 3.52 -2.38 -0.09
C VAL A 47 4.87 -1.83 -0.55
N ILE A 48 4.94 -1.17 -1.70
CA ILE A 48 6.20 -0.64 -2.23
C ILE A 48 6.73 0.50 -1.35
N PHE A 49 5.86 1.44 -0.96
CA PHE A 49 6.29 2.56 -0.11
C PHE A 49 6.57 2.13 1.33
N ASP A 50 5.93 1.06 1.80
CA ASP A 50 6.33 0.40 3.04
C ASP A 50 7.77 -0.14 2.98
N VAL A 51 8.18 -0.78 1.88
CA VAL A 51 9.58 -1.20 1.69
C VAL A 51 10.51 0.01 1.63
N LEU A 52 10.14 1.08 0.92
CA LEU A 52 10.93 2.31 0.89
C LEU A 52 11.13 2.89 2.30
N VAL A 53 10.06 2.98 3.10
CA VAL A 53 10.14 3.47 4.49
C VAL A 53 11.06 2.57 5.33
N ARG A 54 11.00 1.24 5.17
CA ARG A 54 11.90 0.30 5.87
C ARG A 54 13.36 0.48 5.46
N VAL A 55 13.63 0.69 4.18
CA VAL A 55 14.98 1.02 3.69
C VAL A 55 15.46 2.33 4.28
N LEU A 56 14.65 3.38 4.22
CA LEU A 56 14.99 4.68 4.82
C LEU A 56 15.27 4.58 6.31
N ARG A 57 14.49 3.81 7.07
CA ARG A 57 14.71 3.57 8.51
C ARG A 57 15.99 2.76 8.81
N ASN A 58 16.48 1.98 7.85
CA ASN A 58 17.79 1.31 7.97
C ASN A 58 18.96 2.26 7.68
N LEU A 59 18.76 3.26 6.83
CA LEU A 59 19.81 4.16 6.36
C LEU A 59 19.88 5.47 7.17
N TYR A 60 18.79 5.90 7.79
CA TYR A 60 18.66 7.18 8.46
C TYR A 60 18.08 7.05 9.87
N PRO A 61 18.47 7.93 10.80
CA PRO A 61 18.09 7.81 12.21
C PRO A 61 16.59 8.02 12.47
N LYS A 62 15.92 8.81 11.61
CA LYS A 62 14.48 9.07 11.73
C LYS A 62 13.84 9.20 10.36
N VAL A 63 12.62 8.70 10.24
CA VAL A 63 11.74 8.87 9.07
C VAL A 63 10.37 9.31 9.57
N THR A 64 9.88 10.44 9.08
CA THR A 64 8.51 10.89 9.32
C THR A 64 7.68 10.50 8.09
N TYR A 65 6.90 9.44 8.23
CA TYR A 65 6.03 8.90 7.18
C TYR A 65 4.60 9.35 7.41
N VAL A 66 4.03 10.06 6.44
CA VAL A 66 2.65 10.53 6.43
C VAL A 66 1.88 9.86 5.31
N ARG A 67 0.71 9.32 5.62
CA ARG A 67 -0.23 8.78 4.63
C ARG A 67 -1.64 9.25 4.99
N ASN A 68 -2.30 9.95 4.08
CA ASN A 68 -3.63 10.47 4.37
C ASN A 68 -4.74 9.42 4.20
N ILE A 69 -5.91 9.78 4.71
CA ILE A 69 -7.19 9.14 4.41
C ILE A 69 -8.12 10.21 3.83
N THR A 70 -8.58 9.99 2.59
CA THR A 70 -9.62 10.80 1.96
C THR A 70 -10.98 10.26 2.38
N ASP A 71 -11.61 10.93 3.36
CA ASP A 71 -12.90 10.56 3.94
C ASP A 71 -14.05 11.52 3.56
N VAL A 72 -13.80 12.39 2.59
CA VAL A 72 -14.78 13.25 1.92
C VAL A 72 -14.60 13.20 0.40
N ASP A 73 -15.59 12.71 -0.34
CA ASP A 73 -15.58 12.59 -1.80
C ASP A 73 -16.99 12.28 -2.31
N ASP A 74 -17.31 12.63 -3.55
CA ASP A 74 -18.60 12.33 -4.17
C ASP A 74 -18.89 10.82 -4.25
N LYS A 75 -17.82 10.01 -4.43
CA LYS A 75 -17.94 8.53 -4.43
C LYS A 75 -18.38 8.00 -3.07
N ILE A 76 -17.94 8.63 -1.97
CA ILE A 76 -18.38 8.28 -0.61
C ILE A 76 -19.86 8.59 -0.46
N ASN A 77 -20.30 9.78 -0.88
CA ASN A 77 -21.70 10.19 -0.81
C ASN A 77 -22.59 9.23 -1.60
N GLN A 78 -22.20 8.92 -2.84
CA GLN A 78 -22.92 7.98 -3.70
C GLN A 78 -22.99 6.59 -3.07
N ARG A 79 -21.87 6.08 -2.56
CA ARG A 79 -21.79 4.72 -1.99
C ARG A 79 -22.61 4.58 -0.70
N ALA A 80 -22.62 5.60 0.14
CA ALA A 80 -23.46 5.63 1.36
C ALA A 80 -24.96 5.59 0.98
N LYS A 81 -25.35 6.36 -0.04
CA LYS A 81 -26.73 6.35 -0.57
C LYS A 81 -27.12 4.98 -1.14
N GLU A 82 -26.24 4.35 -1.93
CA GLU A 82 -26.46 3.00 -2.49
C GLU A 82 -26.65 1.95 -1.38
N LYS A 83 -25.83 2.01 -0.31
CA LYS A 83 -25.90 1.10 0.82
C LYS A 83 -26.99 1.46 1.84
N LYS A 84 -27.62 2.62 1.72
CA LYS A 84 -28.64 3.15 2.65
C LYS A 84 -28.12 3.26 4.10
N ILE A 85 -26.88 3.67 4.27
CA ILE A 85 -26.22 3.92 5.56
C ILE A 85 -25.71 5.36 5.61
N SER A 86 -25.35 5.84 6.80
CA SER A 86 -24.75 7.16 6.94
C SER A 86 -23.33 7.21 6.37
N ILE A 87 -22.89 8.40 5.93
CA ILE A 87 -21.52 8.62 5.43
C ILE A 87 -20.50 8.27 6.53
N SER A 88 -20.78 8.68 7.77
CA SER A 88 -19.89 8.37 8.91
C SER A 88 -19.78 6.86 9.18
N GLU A 89 -20.88 6.12 9.06
CA GLU A 89 -20.85 4.66 9.19
C GLU A 89 -20.03 4.01 8.07
N LEU A 90 -20.25 4.43 6.82
CA LEU A 90 -19.49 3.93 5.67
C LEU A 90 -18.00 4.18 5.84
N THR A 91 -17.61 5.44 6.14
CA THR A 91 -16.18 5.80 6.23
C THR A 91 -15.50 5.09 7.41
N ASN A 92 -16.12 5.02 8.58
CA ASN A 92 -15.57 4.31 9.74
C ASN A 92 -15.37 2.81 9.44
N GLN A 93 -16.35 2.15 8.81
CA GLN A 93 -16.24 0.75 8.42
C GLN A 93 -15.15 0.53 7.38
N THR A 94 -15.05 1.42 6.38
CA THR A 94 -14.06 1.28 5.31
C THR A 94 -12.65 1.59 5.79
N ILE A 95 -12.46 2.57 6.70
CA ILE A 95 -11.17 2.84 7.35
C ILE A 95 -10.72 1.61 8.15
N LYS A 96 -11.62 1.02 8.94
CA LYS A 96 -11.29 -0.20 9.67
C LYS A 96 -10.85 -1.33 8.74
N ASN A 97 -11.60 -1.59 7.68
CA ASN A 97 -11.26 -2.62 6.68
C ASN A 97 -9.91 -2.31 6.01
N PHE A 98 -9.64 -1.05 5.70
CA PHE A 98 -8.37 -0.61 5.13
C PHE A 98 -7.18 -0.89 6.08
N HIS A 99 -7.35 -0.62 7.38
CA HIS A 99 -6.32 -0.92 8.38
C HIS A 99 -6.12 -2.44 8.53
N ASP A 100 -7.19 -3.23 8.55
CA ASP A 100 -7.13 -4.69 8.61
C ASP A 100 -6.41 -5.27 7.37
N ASP A 101 -6.69 -4.74 6.18
CA ASP A 101 -5.99 -5.10 4.94
C ASP A 101 -4.50 -4.73 4.99
N CYS A 102 -4.16 -3.51 5.45
CA CYS A 102 -2.77 -3.08 5.62
C CYS A 102 -2.00 -3.96 6.61
N LEU A 103 -2.61 -4.29 7.74
CA LEU A 103 -2.02 -5.18 8.74
C LEU A 103 -1.78 -6.58 8.17
N SER A 104 -2.76 -7.11 7.44
CA SER A 104 -2.65 -8.43 6.81
C SER A 104 -1.52 -8.48 5.78
N LEU A 105 -1.27 -7.38 5.06
CA LEU A 105 -0.14 -7.23 4.13
C LEU A 105 1.20 -6.96 4.84
N GLY A 106 1.23 -6.85 6.16
CA GLY A 106 2.43 -6.55 6.93
C GLY A 106 2.97 -5.13 6.75
N ASN A 107 2.10 -4.18 6.39
CA ASN A 107 2.49 -2.78 6.23
C ASN A 107 2.72 -2.11 7.58
N LEU A 108 3.70 -1.22 7.62
CA LEU A 108 3.95 -0.34 8.78
C LEU A 108 2.79 0.64 8.96
N ILE A 109 2.53 0.98 10.21
CA ILE A 109 1.65 2.10 10.56
C ILE A 109 2.44 3.39 10.31
N PRO A 110 1.90 4.39 9.59
CA PRO A 110 2.56 5.68 9.41
C PRO A 110 2.64 6.45 10.74
N GLU A 111 3.60 7.37 10.87
CA GLU A 111 3.70 8.26 12.03
C GLU A 111 2.48 9.18 12.13
N HIS A 112 1.94 9.60 10.96
CA HIS A 112 0.74 10.39 10.88
C HIS A 112 -0.18 9.86 9.77
N GLU A 113 -1.45 9.66 10.10
CA GLU A 113 -2.48 9.27 9.14
C GLU A 113 -3.67 10.24 9.20
N PRO A 114 -3.47 11.48 8.68
CA PRO A 114 -4.49 12.53 8.73
C PRO A 114 -5.71 12.20 7.86
N LYS A 115 -6.90 12.50 8.39
CA LYS A 115 -8.15 12.48 7.63
C LYS A 115 -8.41 13.85 7.01
N ALA A 116 -8.96 13.87 5.79
CA ALA A 116 -9.28 15.11 5.11
C ALA A 116 -10.28 15.97 5.92
N THR A 117 -11.30 15.34 6.52
CA THR A 117 -12.32 16.05 7.31
C THR A 117 -11.78 16.72 8.57
N ASP A 118 -10.66 16.27 9.12
CA ASP A 118 -10.01 16.88 10.28
C ASP A 118 -9.12 18.08 9.92
N HIS A 119 -8.98 18.41 8.59
CA HIS A 119 -8.03 19.40 8.09
C HIS A 119 -8.67 20.47 7.20
N ILE A 120 -9.98 20.68 7.36
CA ILE A 120 -10.75 21.65 6.55
C ILE A 120 -10.22 23.07 6.72
N ASN A 121 -9.83 23.46 7.93
CA ASN A 121 -9.31 24.81 8.18
C ASN A 121 -8.00 25.06 7.43
N GLU A 122 -7.09 24.10 7.42
CA GLU A 122 -5.82 24.20 6.70
C GLU A 122 -6.04 24.29 5.18
N MET A 123 -7.06 23.63 4.66
CA MET A 123 -7.45 23.72 3.25
C MET A 123 -8.02 25.10 2.94
N ILE A 124 -8.92 25.63 3.77
CA ILE A 124 -9.49 26.98 3.61
C ILE A 124 -8.37 28.01 3.64
N GLU A 125 -7.46 27.98 4.62
CA GLU A 125 -6.32 28.90 4.70
C GLU A 125 -5.42 28.84 3.45
N MET A 126 -5.19 27.65 2.90
CA MET A 126 -4.39 27.51 1.68
C MET A 126 -5.12 28.11 0.47
N ILE A 127 -6.42 27.90 0.35
CA ILE A 127 -7.26 28.45 -0.71
C ILE A 127 -7.30 29.99 -0.63
N GLU A 128 -7.46 30.57 0.57
CA GLU A 128 -7.41 32.03 0.77
C GLU A 128 -6.08 32.61 0.29
N LYS A 129 -4.95 31.96 0.60
CA LYS A 129 -3.62 32.36 0.10
C LYS A 129 -3.55 32.32 -1.43
N LEU A 130 -4.10 31.28 -2.06
CA LEU A 130 -4.14 31.16 -3.52
C LEU A 130 -4.99 32.25 -4.18
N ILE A 131 -6.14 32.59 -3.59
CA ILE A 131 -6.98 33.70 -4.05
C ILE A 131 -6.25 35.04 -3.89
N TYR A 132 -5.71 35.31 -2.70
CA TYR A 132 -4.98 36.55 -2.43
C TYR A 132 -3.82 36.79 -3.40
N LYS A 133 -3.12 35.71 -3.79
CA LYS A 133 -2.01 35.78 -4.75
C LYS A 133 -2.44 35.72 -6.21
N GLY A 134 -3.73 35.64 -6.50
CA GLY A 134 -4.28 35.65 -7.86
C GLY A 134 -4.13 34.32 -8.63
N PHE A 135 -3.81 33.22 -7.96
CA PHE A 135 -3.77 31.87 -8.55
C PHE A 135 -5.13 31.17 -8.54
N ALA A 136 -6.07 31.64 -7.73
CA ALA A 136 -7.41 31.12 -7.67
C ALA A 136 -8.46 32.22 -7.85
N TYR A 137 -9.65 31.81 -8.26
CA TYR A 137 -10.79 32.71 -8.47
C TYR A 137 -12.11 32.06 -8.07
N ILE A 138 -13.11 32.89 -7.79
CA ILE A 138 -14.46 32.49 -7.45
C ILE A 138 -15.35 32.58 -8.70
N SER A 139 -16.12 31.53 -8.98
CA SER A 139 -17.11 31.52 -10.06
C SER A 139 -18.26 30.56 -9.69
N SER A 140 -19.52 31.08 -9.75
CA SER A 140 -20.73 30.30 -9.41
C SER A 140 -20.62 29.55 -8.08
N ASN A 141 -20.19 30.23 -7.04
CA ASN A 141 -19.94 29.68 -5.69
C ASN A 141 -18.88 28.57 -5.61
N ASN A 142 -18.14 28.30 -6.69
CA ASN A 142 -16.97 27.45 -6.67
C ASN A 142 -15.70 28.30 -6.54
N VAL A 143 -14.66 27.74 -5.92
CA VAL A 143 -13.30 28.29 -6.00
C VAL A 143 -12.47 27.39 -6.89
N LEU A 144 -11.83 27.98 -7.89
CA LEU A 144 -11.05 27.26 -8.88
C LEU A 144 -9.61 27.75 -8.92
N PHE A 145 -8.68 26.84 -9.15
CA PHE A 145 -7.29 27.15 -9.46
C PHE A 145 -7.17 27.50 -10.96
N SER A 146 -6.47 28.59 -11.26
CA SER A 146 -6.19 29.01 -12.65
C SER A 146 -4.85 28.44 -13.11
N ILE A 147 -4.89 27.39 -13.93
CA ILE A 147 -3.66 26.69 -14.37
C ILE A 147 -2.73 27.59 -15.20
N GLU A 148 -3.28 28.52 -15.99
CA GLU A 148 -2.51 29.46 -16.80
C GLU A 148 -1.61 30.38 -15.98
N LYS A 149 -1.94 30.59 -14.69
CA LYS A 149 -1.15 31.44 -13.79
C LYS A 149 0.11 30.72 -13.28
N TYR A 150 0.16 29.38 -13.33
CA TYR A 150 1.32 28.61 -12.90
C TYR A 150 2.11 28.10 -14.12
N LYS A 151 3.15 28.82 -14.50
CA LYS A 151 3.94 28.57 -15.73
C LYS A 151 4.61 27.20 -15.80
N LYS A 152 4.81 26.54 -14.66
CA LYS A 152 5.42 25.20 -14.55
C LYS A 152 4.39 24.06 -14.58
N TYR A 153 3.10 24.38 -14.81
CA TYR A 153 2.05 23.35 -14.86
C TYR A 153 2.30 22.39 -16.03
N GLY A 154 2.37 21.09 -15.72
CA GLY A 154 2.68 20.04 -16.68
C GLY A 154 4.12 19.51 -16.60
N GLU A 155 5.01 20.08 -15.77
CA GLU A 155 6.41 19.61 -15.64
C GLU A 155 6.48 18.18 -15.12
N LEU A 156 5.68 17.81 -14.13
CA LEU A 156 5.68 16.44 -13.56
C LEU A 156 5.17 15.42 -14.58
N SER A 157 4.02 15.68 -15.19
CA SER A 157 3.38 14.77 -16.16
C SER A 157 4.11 14.76 -17.50
N GLY A 158 4.84 15.82 -17.82
CA GLY A 158 5.51 16.01 -19.09
C GLY A 158 4.56 16.19 -20.26
N ARG A 159 3.35 16.69 -19.98
CA ARG A 159 2.31 16.95 -20.98
C ARG A 159 2.18 18.45 -21.21
N SER A 160 1.90 18.83 -22.44
CA SER A 160 1.47 20.18 -22.74
C SER A 160 0.03 20.41 -22.24
N LEU A 161 -0.34 21.69 -22.03
CA LEU A 161 -1.71 22.07 -21.65
C LEU A 161 -2.75 21.53 -22.65
N ASP A 162 -2.46 21.59 -23.95
CA ASP A 162 -3.36 21.12 -25.00
C ASP A 162 -3.56 19.60 -24.95
N GLU A 163 -2.50 18.82 -24.69
CA GLU A 163 -2.59 17.37 -24.50
C GLU A 163 -3.38 17.00 -23.25
N MET A 164 -3.27 17.80 -22.19
CA MET A 164 -4.01 17.57 -20.94
C MET A 164 -5.50 17.85 -21.12
N ILE A 165 -5.86 18.93 -21.84
CA ILE A 165 -7.24 19.30 -22.13
C ILE A 165 -7.88 18.28 -23.10
N SER A 166 -7.19 17.89 -24.16
CA SER A 166 -7.69 16.93 -25.15
C SER A 166 -7.78 15.50 -24.63
N GLY A 167 -6.89 15.10 -23.70
CA GLY A 167 -6.86 13.76 -23.12
C GLY A 167 -7.71 13.56 -21.86
N SER A 168 -8.22 14.65 -21.29
CA SER A 168 -9.13 14.58 -20.15
C SER A 168 -10.58 14.53 -20.62
N ARG A 169 -11.42 13.66 -20.02
CA ARG A 169 -12.88 13.81 -20.05
C ARG A 169 -13.25 15.00 -19.15
N VAL A 170 -12.84 16.21 -19.57
CA VAL A 170 -13.16 17.42 -18.84
C VAL A 170 -14.57 17.82 -19.22
N ASP A 171 -15.50 17.70 -18.29
CA ASP A 171 -16.76 18.42 -18.41
C ASP A 171 -16.41 19.92 -18.47
N VAL A 172 -16.64 20.50 -19.65
CA VAL A 172 -16.52 21.95 -19.84
C VAL A 172 -17.68 22.57 -19.07
N ALA A 173 -17.41 22.95 -17.83
CA ALA A 173 -18.41 23.60 -17.01
C ALA A 173 -18.34 25.12 -17.23
N ASP A 174 -19.48 25.77 -17.43
CA ASP A 174 -19.60 27.21 -17.73
C ASP A 174 -18.97 28.12 -16.70
N TYR A 175 -18.72 27.64 -15.49
CA TYR A 175 -18.06 28.38 -14.42
C TYR A 175 -16.53 28.40 -14.52
N LYS A 176 -15.91 27.64 -15.44
CA LYS A 176 -14.46 27.58 -15.64
C LYS A 176 -14.01 28.64 -16.66
N LYS A 177 -12.93 29.37 -16.35
CA LYS A 177 -12.27 30.28 -17.31
C LYS A 177 -11.45 29.53 -18.35
N ASN A 178 -10.79 28.44 -17.93
CA ASN A 178 -10.05 27.51 -18.78
C ASN A 178 -10.53 26.11 -18.50
N PRO A 179 -10.76 25.24 -19.50
CA PRO A 179 -11.17 23.85 -19.28
C PRO A 179 -10.29 23.07 -18.31
N GLY A 180 -8.98 23.38 -18.28
CA GLY A 180 -8.03 22.72 -17.36
C GLY A 180 -8.09 23.21 -15.91
N ASP A 181 -8.78 24.34 -15.63
CA ASP A 181 -8.93 24.82 -14.26
C ASP A 181 -9.62 23.79 -13.39
N PHE A 182 -9.18 23.65 -12.14
CA PHE A 182 -9.68 22.62 -11.26
C PHE A 182 -10.22 23.18 -9.94
N ILE A 183 -11.16 22.43 -9.35
CA ILE A 183 -11.88 22.85 -8.16
C ILE A 183 -10.99 22.76 -6.94
N LEU A 184 -10.95 23.84 -6.16
CA LEU A 184 -10.37 23.92 -4.81
C LEU A 184 -11.45 23.79 -3.74
N TRP A 185 -12.63 24.41 -3.99
CA TRP A 185 -13.80 24.38 -3.10
C TRP A 185 -15.07 24.37 -3.93
N LYS A 186 -16.04 23.52 -3.57
CA LYS A 186 -17.34 23.45 -4.25
C LYS A 186 -18.49 23.49 -3.27
N PRO A 187 -19.63 24.08 -3.62
CA PRO A 187 -20.79 24.16 -2.74
C PRO A 187 -21.32 22.78 -2.36
N SER A 188 -21.86 22.67 -1.17
CA SER A 188 -22.53 21.48 -0.66
C SER A 188 -23.95 21.81 -0.24
N SER A 189 -24.92 21.02 -0.72
CA SER A 189 -26.30 21.02 -0.21
C SER A 189 -26.36 20.44 1.20
N ASP A 190 -27.50 20.61 1.87
CA ASP A 190 -27.65 20.20 3.29
C ASP A 190 -27.62 18.69 3.48
N ASP A 191 -27.93 17.91 2.45
CA ASP A 191 -27.98 16.45 2.45
C ASP A 191 -26.60 15.78 2.29
N ILE A 192 -25.54 16.56 2.02
CA ILE A 192 -24.16 16.06 1.90
C ILE A 192 -23.21 16.82 2.82
N PRO A 193 -22.03 16.25 3.15
CA PRO A 193 -21.02 16.89 3.98
C PRO A 193 -20.65 18.28 3.44
N GLY A 194 -20.53 19.24 4.34
CA GLY A 194 -20.14 20.62 3.99
C GLY A 194 -19.77 21.41 5.22
N TRP A 195 -18.84 22.32 5.06
CA TRP A 195 -18.27 23.17 6.08
C TRP A 195 -18.45 24.64 5.72
N ASN A 196 -18.53 25.49 6.71
CA ASN A 196 -18.57 26.92 6.49
C ASN A 196 -17.21 27.42 5.97
N SER A 197 -17.24 28.28 4.98
CA SER A 197 -16.07 28.93 4.41
C SER A 197 -16.39 30.37 4.02
N PRO A 198 -15.38 31.20 3.70
CA PRO A 198 -15.62 32.57 3.17
C PRO A 198 -16.43 32.59 1.86
N TRP A 199 -16.52 31.47 1.17
CA TRP A 199 -17.22 31.32 -0.12
C TRP A 199 -18.58 30.63 0.02
N GLY A 200 -19.04 30.44 1.24
CA GLY A 200 -20.28 29.74 1.58
C GLY A 200 -20.05 28.30 2.05
N ARG A 201 -21.15 27.62 2.38
CA ARG A 201 -21.12 26.21 2.80
C ARG A 201 -20.71 25.31 1.62
N GLY A 202 -19.66 24.50 1.82
CA GLY A 202 -19.11 23.68 0.76
C GLY A 202 -18.13 22.61 1.26
N ARG A 203 -17.43 22.00 0.34
CA ARG A 203 -16.42 20.97 0.59
C ARG A 203 -15.18 21.17 -0.27
N PRO A 204 -14.01 20.65 0.16
CA PRO A 204 -12.78 20.77 -0.62
C PRO A 204 -12.86 19.99 -1.94
N GLY A 205 -12.10 20.44 -2.92
CA GLY A 205 -11.70 19.61 -4.06
C GLY A 205 -10.68 18.56 -3.65
N TRP A 206 -10.63 17.45 -4.36
CA TRP A 206 -9.78 16.31 -4.01
C TRP A 206 -8.27 16.63 -3.89
N HIS A 207 -7.76 17.60 -4.66
CA HIS A 207 -6.32 17.86 -4.73
C HIS A 207 -5.80 18.75 -3.59
N ILE A 208 -6.64 19.62 -3.01
CA ILE A 208 -6.22 20.53 -1.94
C ILE A 208 -5.97 19.80 -0.62
N GLU A 209 -6.58 18.61 -0.45
CA GLU A 209 -6.47 17.80 0.74
C GLU A 209 -5.01 17.43 1.03
N CYS A 210 -4.35 16.78 0.07
CA CYS A 210 -2.95 16.34 0.22
C CYS A 210 -1.99 17.53 0.31
N SER A 211 -2.23 18.61 -0.42
CA SER A 211 -1.43 19.84 -0.33
C SER A 211 -1.46 20.45 1.07
N ALA A 212 -2.64 20.55 1.68
CA ALA A 212 -2.80 21.11 3.01
C ALA A 212 -2.25 20.19 4.11
N MET A 213 -2.57 18.87 4.02
CA MET A 213 -2.11 17.89 5.00
C MET A 213 -0.60 17.67 4.95
N SER A 214 0.00 17.55 3.77
CA SER A 214 1.47 17.42 3.66
C SER A 214 2.18 18.63 4.23
N LYS A 215 1.70 19.85 3.95
CA LYS A 215 2.23 21.07 4.54
C LYS A 215 2.17 21.05 6.06
N LYS A 216 1.05 20.65 6.65
CA LYS A 216 0.86 20.64 8.10
C LYS A 216 1.85 19.73 8.82
N TYR A 217 2.10 18.54 8.27
CA TYR A 217 2.93 17.52 8.93
C TYR A 217 4.39 17.55 8.50
N LEU A 218 4.70 17.96 7.28
CA LEU A 218 6.05 17.91 6.71
C LEU A 218 6.64 19.28 6.40
N GLY A 219 5.82 20.33 6.38
CA GLY A 219 6.24 21.70 6.02
C GLY A 219 6.03 22.02 4.54
N ASP A 220 6.49 23.20 4.14
CA ASP A 220 6.28 23.73 2.78
C ASP A 220 7.07 22.95 1.71
N HIS A 221 8.15 22.30 2.12
CA HIS A 221 9.07 21.54 1.27
C HIS A 221 9.60 20.33 2.05
N PHE A 222 9.53 19.14 1.45
CA PHE A 222 9.93 17.88 2.07
C PHE A 222 10.65 16.94 1.07
N ASP A 223 11.12 15.78 1.53
CA ASP A 223 12.01 14.95 0.73
C ASP A 223 11.28 14.18 -0.38
N ILE A 224 10.27 13.38 -0.03
CA ILE A 224 9.66 12.42 -0.95
C ILE A 224 8.15 12.55 -0.96
N HIS A 225 7.57 12.69 -2.16
CA HIS A 225 6.14 12.49 -2.41
C HIS A 225 5.93 11.24 -3.26
N ALA A 226 5.02 10.36 -2.84
CA ALA A 226 4.85 9.03 -3.42
C ALA A 226 3.38 8.70 -3.73
N GLY A 227 3.14 7.94 -4.81
CA GLY A 227 1.80 7.50 -5.19
C GLY A 227 1.77 6.55 -6.38
N GLY A 228 0.59 6.17 -6.82
CA GLY A 228 0.39 5.41 -8.06
C GLY A 228 0.71 6.24 -9.30
N SER A 229 1.11 5.61 -10.40
CA SER A 229 1.35 6.30 -11.67
C SER A 229 0.11 6.98 -12.25
N ASP A 230 -1.08 6.58 -11.84
CA ASP A 230 -2.35 7.21 -12.17
C ASP A 230 -2.59 8.54 -11.43
N LEU A 231 -1.85 8.79 -10.35
CA LEU A 231 -1.88 10.05 -9.61
C LEU A 231 -0.95 11.12 -10.20
N ILE A 232 0.00 10.78 -11.08
CA ILE A 232 0.91 11.75 -11.71
C ILE A 232 0.10 12.91 -12.28
N PHE A 233 -0.95 12.59 -13.03
CA PHE A 233 -1.88 13.56 -13.60
C PHE A 233 -3.33 13.08 -13.47
N PRO A 234 -4.26 13.94 -12.99
CA PRO A 234 -4.04 15.35 -12.63
C PRO A 234 -3.61 15.58 -11.16
N HIS A 235 -3.65 14.57 -10.27
CA HIS A 235 -3.62 14.76 -8.82
C HIS A 235 -2.32 15.42 -8.33
N HIS A 236 -1.17 14.80 -8.54
CA HIS A 236 0.12 15.32 -8.06
C HIS A 236 0.55 16.60 -8.81
N GLU A 237 0.22 16.73 -10.09
CA GLU A 237 0.45 17.97 -10.83
C GLU A 237 -0.31 19.15 -10.19
N ASN A 238 -1.57 18.91 -9.80
CA ASN A 238 -2.40 19.92 -9.13
C ASN A 238 -1.88 20.22 -7.71
N GLU A 239 -1.39 19.23 -6.99
CA GLU A 239 -0.79 19.43 -5.66
C GLU A 239 0.47 20.30 -5.74
N ILE A 240 1.34 20.08 -6.73
CA ILE A 240 2.52 20.93 -6.97
C ILE A 240 2.09 22.35 -7.21
N ALA A 241 1.13 22.58 -8.11
CA ALA A 241 0.64 23.90 -8.44
C ALA A 241 0.09 24.63 -7.21
N GLN A 242 -0.78 23.96 -6.44
CA GLN A 242 -1.35 24.51 -5.20
C GLN A 242 -0.27 24.85 -4.18
N SER A 243 0.60 23.89 -3.86
CA SER A 243 1.59 24.03 -2.80
C SER A 243 2.66 25.06 -3.14
N CYS A 244 3.19 25.04 -4.36
CA CYS A 244 4.21 26.01 -4.79
C CYS A 244 3.66 27.43 -4.82
N CYS A 245 2.44 27.64 -5.34
CA CYS A 245 1.82 28.95 -5.41
C CYS A 245 1.41 29.48 -4.04
N ALA A 246 0.81 28.63 -3.19
CA ALA A 246 0.39 29.04 -1.84
C ALA A 246 1.57 29.41 -0.94
N ASN A 247 2.69 28.68 -1.05
CA ASN A 247 3.82 28.80 -0.13
C ASN A 247 5.00 29.62 -0.66
N ASN A 248 4.93 30.15 -1.90
CA ASN A 248 6.06 30.79 -2.59
C ASN A 248 7.30 29.88 -2.65
N SER A 249 7.09 28.58 -2.77
CA SER A 249 8.16 27.59 -2.90
C SER A 249 8.37 27.21 -4.36
N ASN A 250 9.61 26.92 -4.72
CA ASN A 250 9.91 26.40 -6.06
C ASN A 250 9.56 24.92 -6.22
N LEU A 251 9.57 24.18 -5.10
CA LEU A 251 9.29 22.74 -5.02
C LEU A 251 8.41 22.43 -3.81
N MET A 252 7.50 21.50 -3.96
CA MET A 252 6.76 20.86 -2.88
C MET A 252 7.54 19.69 -2.27
N ALA A 253 8.11 18.84 -3.13
CA ALA A 253 8.96 17.73 -2.73
C ALA A 253 10.14 17.59 -3.69
N ASN A 254 11.30 17.10 -3.16
CA ASN A 254 12.51 16.88 -3.97
C ASN A 254 12.37 15.67 -4.90
N TYR A 255 11.74 14.58 -4.41
CA TYR A 255 11.60 13.34 -5.14
C TYR A 255 10.13 12.97 -5.29
N TRP A 256 9.72 12.69 -6.52
CA TRP A 256 8.40 12.21 -6.88
C TRP A 256 8.50 10.77 -7.34
N ILE A 257 7.94 9.84 -6.54
CA ILE A 257 8.09 8.40 -6.76
C ILE A 257 6.75 7.78 -7.10
N HIS A 258 6.68 7.11 -8.26
CA HIS A 258 5.45 6.51 -8.74
C HIS A 258 5.64 5.03 -9.07
N ASN A 259 4.74 4.19 -8.58
CA ASN A 259 4.71 2.78 -8.96
C ASN A 259 3.83 2.55 -10.19
N GLY A 260 4.24 1.58 -11.01
CA GLY A 260 3.46 1.13 -12.16
C GLY A 260 2.14 0.46 -11.76
N TYR A 261 1.23 0.29 -12.70
CA TYR A 261 -0.09 -0.29 -12.47
C TYR A 261 -0.05 -1.84 -12.40
N VAL A 262 -1.14 -2.42 -11.87
CA VAL A 262 -1.37 -3.87 -11.85
C VAL A 262 -2.28 -4.25 -13.02
N THR A 263 -1.93 -5.33 -13.71
CA THR A 263 -2.71 -5.89 -14.81
C THR A 263 -3.28 -7.26 -14.44
N SER A 264 -4.44 -7.60 -15.00
CA SER A 264 -4.99 -8.94 -15.00
C SER A 264 -5.05 -9.44 -16.43
N ASN A 265 -4.41 -10.57 -16.73
CA ASN A 265 -4.36 -11.13 -18.09
C ASN A 265 -3.89 -10.13 -19.19
N GLY A 266 -2.95 -9.24 -18.83
CA GLY A 266 -2.42 -8.21 -19.74
C GLY A 266 -3.22 -6.91 -19.82
N GLU A 267 -4.43 -6.84 -19.28
CA GLU A 267 -5.26 -5.64 -19.24
C GLU A 267 -5.15 -4.92 -17.90
N LYS A 268 -5.17 -3.57 -17.92
CA LYS A 268 -5.19 -2.77 -16.69
C LYS A 268 -6.43 -3.11 -15.86
N MET A 269 -6.21 -3.44 -14.59
CA MET A 269 -7.33 -3.65 -13.66
C MET A 269 -8.08 -2.34 -13.43
N SER A 270 -9.41 -2.38 -13.60
CA SER A 270 -10.28 -1.25 -13.30
C SER A 270 -11.65 -1.71 -12.82
N LYS A 271 -12.33 -0.87 -12.01
CA LYS A 271 -13.69 -1.15 -11.54
C LYS A 271 -14.69 -1.21 -12.68
N SER A 272 -14.52 -0.37 -13.71
CA SER A 272 -15.40 -0.33 -14.89
C SER A 272 -15.36 -1.60 -15.74
N LEU A 273 -14.23 -2.33 -15.73
CA LEU A 273 -14.08 -3.60 -16.43
C LEU A 273 -14.47 -4.81 -15.58
N GLY A 274 -14.77 -4.62 -14.29
CA GLY A 274 -15.10 -5.71 -13.36
C GLY A 274 -13.98 -6.76 -13.15
N ASN A 275 -12.77 -6.47 -13.60
CA ASN A 275 -11.61 -7.38 -13.57
C ASN A 275 -10.68 -7.13 -12.37
N PHE A 276 -11.13 -6.40 -11.35
CA PHE A 276 -10.36 -6.11 -10.14
C PHE A 276 -10.70 -7.11 -9.02
N THR A 277 -9.72 -7.39 -8.18
CA THR A 277 -9.90 -8.21 -6.98
C THR A 277 -9.50 -7.41 -5.75
N THR A 278 -10.36 -7.40 -4.73
CA THR A 278 -10.09 -6.74 -3.45
C THR A 278 -9.12 -7.56 -2.59
N ILE A 279 -8.38 -6.89 -1.71
CA ILE A 279 -7.51 -7.57 -0.75
C ILE A 279 -8.34 -8.47 0.17
N ASN A 280 -9.49 -8.00 0.64
CA ASN A 280 -10.41 -8.79 1.45
C ASN A 280 -10.79 -10.12 0.77
N ASN A 281 -11.13 -10.10 -0.54
CA ASN A 281 -11.45 -11.32 -1.28
C ASN A 281 -10.23 -12.25 -1.48
N LEU A 282 -9.04 -11.69 -1.69
CA LEU A 282 -7.82 -12.49 -1.79
C LEU A 282 -7.48 -13.18 -0.46
N LEU A 283 -7.71 -12.49 0.65
CA LEU A 283 -7.46 -13.00 1.99
C LEU A 283 -8.39 -14.16 2.39
N LEU A 284 -9.49 -14.40 1.69
CA LEU A 284 -10.33 -15.59 1.90
C LEU A 284 -9.60 -16.89 1.51
N ASN A 285 -8.69 -16.83 0.53
CA ASN A 285 -8.02 -18.00 -0.04
C ASN A 285 -6.49 -17.92 -0.04
N SER A 286 -5.91 -16.86 0.56
CA SER A 286 -4.46 -16.62 0.56
C SER A 286 -4.08 -15.85 1.81
N ASN A 287 -2.85 -15.98 2.27
CA ASN A 287 -2.37 -15.12 3.34
C ASN A 287 -1.80 -13.79 2.80
N GLY A 288 -1.81 -12.77 3.66
CA GLY A 288 -1.37 -11.43 3.28
C GLY A 288 0.10 -11.36 2.89
N GLU A 289 0.97 -12.17 3.49
CA GLU A 289 2.39 -12.20 3.16
C GLU A 289 2.65 -12.75 1.76
N SER A 290 1.84 -13.70 1.28
CA SER A 290 1.91 -14.20 -0.09
C SER A 290 1.44 -13.16 -1.11
N ILE A 291 0.40 -12.39 -0.74
CA ILE A 291 -0.05 -11.26 -1.55
C ILE A 291 1.07 -10.20 -1.60
N ARG A 292 1.64 -9.84 -0.45
CA ARG A 292 2.79 -8.92 -0.37
C ARG A 292 3.95 -9.38 -1.24
N TYR A 293 4.39 -10.62 -1.07
CA TYR A 293 5.49 -11.20 -1.85
C TYR A 293 5.22 -11.12 -3.35
N SER A 294 3.99 -11.44 -3.78
CA SER A 294 3.59 -11.33 -5.18
C SER A 294 3.74 -9.91 -5.74
N LEU A 295 3.45 -8.89 -4.93
CA LEU A 295 3.59 -7.48 -5.32
C LEU A 295 5.06 -7.04 -5.43
N LEU A 296 5.97 -7.72 -4.71
CA LEU A 296 7.40 -7.43 -4.70
C LEU A 296 8.20 -8.16 -5.80
N GLN A 297 7.59 -9.11 -6.54
CA GLN A 297 8.27 -9.91 -7.58
C GLN A 297 8.66 -9.10 -8.81
N ALA A 298 7.98 -8.00 -9.11
CA ALA A 298 8.32 -7.09 -10.20
C ALA A 298 8.89 -5.78 -9.67
N HIS A 299 9.79 -5.16 -10.44
CA HIS A 299 10.26 -3.82 -10.12
C HIS A 299 9.08 -2.85 -10.01
N TYR A 300 9.09 -1.97 -9.01
CA TYR A 300 7.92 -1.15 -8.68
C TYR A 300 7.43 -0.26 -9.84
N ARG A 301 8.32 0.23 -10.71
CA ARG A 301 7.96 1.04 -11.88
C ARG A 301 7.40 0.23 -13.05
N ALA A 302 7.69 -1.06 -13.12
CA ALA A 302 7.17 -1.91 -14.19
C ALA A 302 5.70 -2.28 -13.97
N PRO A 303 4.89 -2.49 -15.02
CA PRO A 303 3.59 -3.12 -14.88
C PRO A 303 3.73 -4.50 -14.23
N LEU A 304 2.77 -4.88 -13.38
CA LEU A 304 2.75 -6.18 -12.70
C LEU A 304 1.53 -6.98 -13.16
N SER A 305 1.76 -8.14 -13.77
CA SER A 305 0.69 -9.10 -14.02
C SER A 305 0.40 -9.89 -12.75
N PHE A 306 -0.84 -9.81 -12.27
CA PHE A 306 -1.27 -10.41 -11.00
C PHE A 306 -2.41 -11.39 -11.21
N GLY A 307 -2.34 -12.55 -10.54
CA GLY A 307 -3.38 -13.58 -10.61
C GLY A 307 -3.09 -14.76 -9.68
N LYS A 308 -3.96 -15.77 -9.73
CA LYS A 308 -3.84 -16.99 -8.90
C LYS A 308 -2.47 -17.67 -9.01
N LYS A 309 -1.90 -17.70 -10.23
CA LYS A 309 -0.58 -18.30 -10.49
C LYS A 309 0.50 -17.57 -9.70
N THR A 310 0.48 -16.23 -9.72
CA THR A 310 1.48 -15.39 -9.02
C THR A 310 1.46 -15.63 -7.51
N ILE A 311 0.25 -15.76 -6.92
CA ILE A 311 0.11 -16.05 -5.48
C ILE A 311 0.63 -17.47 -5.15
N ASN A 312 0.34 -18.47 -5.99
CA ASN A 312 0.82 -19.84 -5.77
C ASN A 312 2.35 -19.93 -5.87
N GLU A 313 2.97 -19.19 -6.78
CA GLU A 313 4.43 -19.08 -6.88
C GLU A 313 5.02 -18.37 -5.66
N ALA A 314 4.38 -17.32 -5.16
CA ALA A 314 4.76 -16.65 -3.94
C ALA A 314 4.70 -17.57 -2.71
N ASN A 315 3.64 -18.37 -2.56
CA ASN A 315 3.51 -19.36 -1.50
C ASN A 315 4.65 -20.38 -1.51
N LYS A 316 5.01 -20.91 -2.69
CA LYS A 316 6.14 -21.85 -2.83
C LYS A 316 7.46 -21.20 -2.45
N SER A 317 7.68 -19.98 -2.91
CA SER A 317 8.88 -19.18 -2.61
C SER A 317 9.01 -18.91 -1.13
N LEU A 318 7.97 -18.39 -0.48
CA LEU A 318 7.95 -18.12 0.96
C LEU A 318 8.15 -19.42 1.78
N SER A 319 7.49 -20.51 1.40
CA SER A 319 7.67 -21.81 2.08
C SER A 319 9.13 -22.28 2.05
N ARG A 320 9.86 -22.03 0.96
CA ARG A 320 11.29 -22.32 0.86
C ARG A 320 12.11 -21.41 1.79
N LEU A 321 11.80 -20.11 1.83
CA LEU A 321 12.47 -19.15 2.71
C LEU A 321 12.20 -19.47 4.18
N TYR A 322 10.97 -19.82 4.55
CA TYR A 322 10.62 -20.21 5.93
C TYR A 322 11.39 -21.44 6.41
N ARG A 323 11.56 -22.46 5.56
CA ARG A 323 12.38 -23.65 5.93
C ARG A 323 13.83 -23.27 6.20
N ALA A 324 14.37 -22.32 5.42
CA ALA A 324 15.76 -21.91 5.54
C ALA A 324 16.05 -21.10 6.82
N VAL A 325 15.04 -20.49 7.44
CA VAL A 325 15.17 -19.67 8.66
C VAL A 325 14.54 -20.33 9.89
N ASP A 326 14.19 -21.63 9.80
CA ASP A 326 13.56 -22.33 10.93
C ASP A 326 14.47 -22.33 12.16
N GLY A 327 13.90 -21.92 13.30
CA GLY A 327 14.66 -21.77 14.56
C GLY A 327 15.48 -20.48 14.70
N PHE A 328 15.63 -19.67 13.64
CA PHE A 328 16.36 -18.41 13.69
C PHE A 328 15.43 -17.24 14.08
N LYS A 329 15.97 -16.32 14.89
CA LYS A 329 15.34 -15.04 15.25
C LYS A 329 16.11 -13.90 14.59
N VAL A 330 15.50 -12.74 14.50
CA VAL A 330 16.22 -11.53 14.08
C VAL A 330 17.25 -11.19 15.17
N ASP A 331 18.53 -11.25 14.79
CA ASP A 331 19.67 -10.97 15.67
C ASP A 331 20.85 -10.48 14.82
N GLY A 332 21.14 -9.19 14.89
CA GLY A 332 22.21 -8.53 14.14
C GLY A 332 21.76 -7.85 12.85
N GLU A 333 22.73 -7.55 12.00
CA GLU A 333 22.55 -6.76 10.79
C GLU A 333 21.96 -7.58 9.62
N ALA A 334 21.28 -6.87 8.74
CA ALA A 334 20.79 -7.42 7.49
C ALA A 334 21.93 -7.74 6.51
N ASP A 335 21.67 -8.61 5.53
CA ASP A 335 22.59 -8.85 4.42
C ASP A 335 22.81 -7.58 3.61
N GLN A 336 24.07 -7.18 3.47
CA GLN A 336 24.44 -5.92 2.82
C GLN A 336 24.04 -5.90 1.34
N GLU A 337 24.07 -7.03 0.64
CA GLU A 337 23.66 -7.11 -0.76
C GLU A 337 22.15 -6.93 -0.92
N ILE A 338 21.32 -7.43 0.01
CA ILE A 338 19.88 -7.14 0.03
C ILE A 338 19.65 -5.65 0.19
N LEU A 339 20.35 -5.01 1.14
CA LEU A 339 20.21 -3.58 1.38
C LEU A 339 20.69 -2.75 0.18
N GLN A 340 21.82 -3.11 -0.44
CA GLN A 340 22.32 -2.47 -1.66
C GLN A 340 21.34 -2.59 -2.83
N ASN A 341 20.76 -3.78 -3.05
CA ASN A 341 19.76 -3.99 -4.08
C ASN A 341 18.51 -3.14 -3.86
N LEU A 342 18.06 -2.99 -2.61
CA LEU A 342 16.93 -2.12 -2.28
C LEU A 342 17.30 -0.63 -2.36
N SER A 343 18.55 -0.28 -2.12
CA SER A 343 19.07 1.09 -2.28
C SER A 343 19.24 1.49 -3.75
N ASP A 344 19.25 0.54 -4.68
CA ASP A 344 19.27 0.78 -6.13
C ASP A 344 17.84 0.81 -6.68
N ASP A 345 17.17 1.95 -6.50
CA ASP A 345 15.81 2.20 -6.99
C ASP A 345 14.77 1.16 -6.50
N ILE A 346 14.85 0.79 -5.23
CA ILE A 346 13.94 -0.17 -4.59
C ILE A 346 13.84 -1.47 -5.41
N SER A 347 14.96 -2.02 -5.85
CA SER A 347 14.98 -3.22 -6.70
C SER A 347 14.62 -4.48 -5.91
N THR A 348 13.33 -4.61 -5.54
CA THR A 348 12.80 -5.78 -4.81
C THR A 348 13.05 -7.10 -5.53
N PRO A 349 13.01 -7.22 -6.88
CA PRO A 349 13.33 -8.48 -7.55
C PRO A 349 14.78 -8.95 -7.31
N LYS A 350 15.76 -8.01 -7.33
CA LYS A 350 17.16 -8.34 -7.02
C LYS A 350 17.33 -8.75 -5.55
N ALA A 351 16.67 -8.04 -4.64
CA ALA A 351 16.68 -8.37 -3.22
C ALA A 351 16.06 -9.74 -2.93
N LEU A 352 14.94 -10.09 -3.58
CA LEU A 352 14.33 -11.42 -3.48
C LEU A 352 15.23 -12.51 -4.07
N ALA A 353 15.91 -12.26 -5.19
CA ALA A 353 16.87 -13.21 -5.76
C ALA A 353 18.02 -13.48 -4.78
N ARG A 354 18.55 -12.45 -4.10
CA ARG A 354 19.56 -12.60 -3.04
C ARG A 354 19.00 -13.37 -1.84
N ALA A 355 17.76 -13.11 -1.42
CA ALA A 355 17.11 -13.87 -0.35
C ALA A 355 17.00 -15.38 -0.68
N HIS A 356 16.68 -15.73 -1.94
CA HIS A 356 16.68 -17.11 -2.39
C HIS A 356 18.06 -17.73 -2.43
N TYR A 357 19.09 -17.00 -2.83
CA TYR A 357 20.47 -17.47 -2.75
C TYR A 357 20.87 -17.80 -1.29
N LEU A 358 20.56 -16.91 -0.34
CA LEU A 358 20.83 -17.15 1.08
C LEU A 358 20.07 -18.39 1.59
N ALA A 359 18.81 -18.55 1.19
CA ALA A 359 18.02 -19.73 1.53
C ALA A 359 18.62 -21.02 0.98
N ASP A 360 19.18 -21.00 -0.24
CA ASP A 360 19.85 -22.16 -0.82
C ASP A 360 21.10 -22.57 -0.05
N GLN A 361 21.90 -21.59 0.39
CA GLN A 361 23.08 -21.85 1.20
C GLN A 361 22.69 -22.32 2.62
N ALA A 362 21.64 -21.74 3.21
CA ALA A 362 21.11 -22.18 4.51
C ALA A 362 20.61 -23.63 4.46
N ASN A 363 19.86 -24.01 3.43
CA ASN A 363 19.40 -25.38 3.22
C ASN A 363 20.53 -26.40 2.97
N LYS A 364 21.73 -25.93 2.59
CA LYS A 364 22.97 -26.73 2.50
C LYS A 364 23.78 -26.74 3.80
N GLY A 365 23.26 -26.11 4.87
CA GLY A 365 23.85 -26.11 6.21
C GLY A 365 24.54 -24.83 6.65
N SER A 366 24.49 -23.75 5.87
CA SER A 366 25.07 -22.46 6.27
C SER A 366 24.16 -21.72 7.26
N GLN A 367 24.50 -21.80 8.55
CA GLN A 367 23.79 -21.04 9.61
C GLN A 367 23.93 -19.52 9.43
N GLU A 368 25.10 -19.07 8.97
CA GLU A 368 25.34 -17.65 8.69
C GLU A 368 24.36 -17.11 7.64
N CYS A 369 24.15 -17.85 6.53
CA CYS A 369 23.19 -17.44 5.50
C CYS A 369 21.74 -17.48 6.00
N ALA A 370 21.37 -18.44 6.86
CA ALA A 370 20.06 -18.49 7.50
C ALA A 370 19.85 -17.25 8.39
N GLN A 371 20.83 -16.88 9.19
CA GLN A 371 20.78 -15.71 10.06
C GLN A 371 20.69 -14.40 9.24
N LYS A 372 21.53 -14.24 8.21
CA LYS A 372 21.49 -13.08 7.30
C LYS A 372 20.12 -12.95 6.62
N LEU A 373 19.56 -14.06 6.14
CA LEU A 373 18.22 -14.06 5.54
C LEU A 373 17.17 -13.64 6.56
N LYS A 374 17.21 -14.18 7.78
CA LYS A 374 16.25 -13.81 8.83
C LYS A 374 16.35 -12.33 9.21
N ASN A 375 17.56 -11.80 9.37
CA ASN A 375 17.80 -10.40 9.70
C ASN A 375 17.27 -9.46 8.59
N SER A 376 17.41 -9.87 7.30
CA SER A 376 16.97 -9.06 6.16
C SER A 376 15.47 -9.10 5.92
N SER A 377 14.76 -10.07 6.50
CA SER A 377 13.34 -10.29 6.26
C SER A 377 12.47 -9.09 6.66
N SER A 378 12.88 -8.36 7.71
CA SER A 378 12.18 -7.18 8.21
C SER A 378 12.17 -6.02 7.21
N ILE A 379 13.23 -5.88 6.38
CA ILE A 379 13.31 -4.81 5.37
C ILE A 379 12.34 -5.07 4.22
N LEU A 380 12.18 -6.32 3.83
CA LEU A 380 11.20 -6.73 2.83
C LEU A 380 9.78 -6.85 3.42
N GLY A 381 9.66 -6.92 4.75
CA GLY A 381 8.40 -7.15 5.47
C GLY A 381 7.84 -8.54 5.22
N ILE A 382 8.71 -9.55 5.11
CA ILE A 382 8.37 -10.97 4.94
C ILE A 382 8.96 -11.81 6.09
N LEU A 383 8.61 -13.09 6.16
CA LEU A 383 9.01 -14.03 7.20
C LEU A 383 8.65 -13.54 8.62
N SER A 384 7.49 -12.89 8.72
CA SER A 384 6.99 -12.31 9.97
C SER A 384 6.36 -13.35 10.92
N ASN A 385 5.92 -14.48 10.38
CA ASN A 385 5.35 -15.58 11.14
C ASN A 385 6.43 -16.52 11.69
N SER A 386 6.04 -17.40 12.62
CA SER A 386 6.87 -18.57 12.91
C SER A 386 6.76 -19.60 11.77
N THR A 387 7.79 -20.41 11.58
CA THR A 387 7.77 -21.49 10.58
C THR A 387 6.62 -22.46 10.85
N GLU A 388 6.36 -22.78 12.12
CA GLU A 388 5.24 -23.62 12.52
C GLU A 388 3.89 -23.03 12.07
N ASN A 389 3.65 -21.76 12.38
CA ASN A 389 2.41 -21.07 11.97
C ASN A 389 2.27 -20.97 10.46
N TRP A 390 3.37 -20.71 9.74
CA TRP A 390 3.38 -20.69 8.28
C TRP A 390 2.91 -22.03 7.69
N PHE A 391 3.44 -23.14 8.16
CA PHE A 391 3.08 -24.47 7.65
C PHE A 391 1.73 -24.98 8.17
N LYS A 392 1.31 -24.61 9.38
CA LYS A 392 -0.03 -24.96 9.90
C LYS A 392 -1.16 -24.23 9.21
N TYR A 393 -0.97 -22.93 8.96
CA TYR A 393 -2.04 -22.05 8.49
C TYR A 393 -1.78 -21.47 7.09
N GLY A 394 -0.77 -21.90 6.41
CA GLY A 394 -0.07 -21.34 5.25
C GLY A 394 -0.87 -20.86 4.06
N ASN A 395 -2.15 -21.22 3.92
CA ASN A 395 -3.05 -20.70 2.89
C ASN A 395 -4.28 -19.97 3.48
N SER A 396 -4.41 -19.91 4.80
CA SER A 396 -5.53 -19.26 5.47
C SER A 396 -5.05 -18.09 6.33
N ASN A 397 -5.82 -17.03 6.32
CA ASN A 397 -5.60 -15.89 7.19
C ASN A 397 -5.70 -16.32 8.65
N LEU A 398 -4.69 -16.02 9.47
CA LEU A 398 -4.74 -16.20 10.93
C LEU A 398 -5.91 -15.42 11.58
N ILE A 399 -6.45 -14.43 10.87
CA ILE A 399 -7.58 -13.60 11.33
C ILE A 399 -8.92 -14.33 11.20
N ASN A 400 -9.06 -15.25 10.23
CA ASN A 400 -10.29 -16.05 10.06
C ASN A 400 -10.24 -17.39 10.81
N LYS A 401 -10.02 -17.35 12.12
CA LYS A 401 -10.08 -18.54 13.01
C LYS A 401 -11.44 -19.27 13.02
N ASN A 402 -12.45 -18.79 12.32
CA ASN A 402 -13.83 -19.26 12.42
C ASN A 402 -14.29 -20.19 11.28
N VAL A 403 -13.42 -20.66 10.37
CA VAL A 403 -13.85 -21.47 9.21
C VAL A 403 -13.47 -22.95 9.29
N SER A 404 -12.76 -23.41 10.30
CA SER A 404 -12.60 -24.85 10.51
C SER A 404 -13.52 -25.37 11.61
N SER A 405 -14.32 -26.35 11.30
CA SER A 405 -15.21 -27.04 12.26
C SER A 405 -14.45 -27.76 13.38
N ILE A 406 -13.15 -27.87 13.30
CA ILE A 406 -12.27 -28.57 14.26
C ILE A 406 -11.19 -27.58 14.74
N ASN A 407 -11.07 -27.38 16.05
CA ASN A 407 -10.03 -26.53 16.66
C ASN A 407 -8.69 -27.27 16.82
N ASP A 408 -7.61 -26.54 17.10
CA ASP A 408 -6.25 -27.11 17.22
C ASP A 408 -6.14 -28.16 18.32
N GLU A 409 -6.89 -28.00 19.41
CA GLU A 409 -6.92 -28.98 20.51
C GLU A 409 -7.54 -30.30 20.06
N GLU A 410 -8.66 -30.22 19.32
CA GLU A 410 -9.31 -31.39 18.72
C GLU A 410 -8.43 -32.06 17.67
N ILE A 411 -7.72 -31.27 16.81
CA ILE A 411 -6.77 -31.84 15.85
C ILE A 411 -5.66 -32.59 16.57
N ASN A 412 -5.06 -31.98 17.59
CA ASN A 412 -3.99 -32.62 18.36
C ASN A 412 -4.48 -33.86 19.10
N LYS A 413 -5.71 -33.88 19.62
CA LYS A 413 -6.34 -35.05 20.23
C LYS A 413 -6.52 -36.15 19.22
N LEU A 414 -7.03 -35.89 18.04
CA LEU A 414 -7.19 -36.88 16.95
C LEU A 414 -5.84 -37.43 16.48
N ILE A 415 -4.79 -36.61 16.43
CA ILE A 415 -3.43 -37.07 16.12
C ILE A 415 -2.91 -38.02 17.20
N LEU A 416 -3.16 -37.74 18.47
CA LEU A 416 -2.80 -38.62 19.57
C LEU A 416 -3.57 -39.94 19.51
N GLU A 417 -4.88 -39.91 19.27
CA GLU A 417 -5.71 -41.10 19.08
C GLU A 417 -5.21 -41.94 17.89
N ARG A 418 -4.85 -41.30 16.77
CA ARG A 418 -4.25 -42.00 15.62
C ARG A 418 -2.90 -42.66 15.96
N LYS A 419 -2.08 -41.99 16.75
CA LYS A 419 -0.80 -42.57 17.22
C LYS A 419 -1.03 -43.83 18.06
N ILE A 420 -1.94 -43.75 19.01
CA ILE A 420 -2.32 -44.89 19.86
C ILE A 420 -2.90 -46.05 19.01
N ALA A 421 -3.75 -45.74 18.02
CA ALA A 421 -4.28 -46.74 17.09
C ALA A 421 -3.16 -47.46 16.31
N LYS A 422 -2.17 -46.71 15.80
CA LYS A 422 -1.00 -47.28 15.13
C LYS A 422 -0.16 -48.17 16.06
N GLU A 423 0.07 -47.75 17.30
CA GLU A 423 0.80 -48.54 18.31
C GLU A 423 0.08 -49.84 18.63
N ASN A 424 -1.26 -49.84 18.66
CA ASN A 424 -2.10 -51.01 18.86
C ASN A 424 -2.33 -51.83 17.59
N LYS A 425 -1.70 -51.49 16.45
CA LYS A 425 -1.86 -52.11 15.14
C LYS A 425 -3.30 -52.02 14.57
N ASP A 426 -4.10 -51.08 15.07
CA ASP A 426 -5.43 -50.76 14.54
C ASP A 426 -5.29 -49.75 13.40
N PHE A 427 -4.89 -50.24 12.22
CA PHE A 427 -4.65 -49.43 11.06
C PHE A 427 -5.94 -48.86 10.46
N LEU A 428 -7.09 -49.54 10.61
CA LEU A 428 -8.38 -49.06 10.16
C LEU A 428 -8.77 -47.78 10.86
N LYS A 429 -8.69 -47.74 12.18
CA LYS A 429 -8.97 -46.53 12.96
C LYS A 429 -7.97 -45.41 12.67
N ALA A 430 -6.71 -45.72 12.45
CA ALA A 430 -5.69 -44.75 12.11
C ALA A 430 -5.96 -44.08 10.74
N ASP A 431 -6.46 -44.82 9.76
CA ASP A 431 -6.82 -44.33 8.44
C ASP A 431 -8.15 -43.53 8.48
N GLU A 432 -9.16 -43.98 9.24
CA GLU A 432 -10.38 -43.25 9.47
C GLU A 432 -10.12 -41.83 10.05
N ILE A 433 -9.23 -41.74 11.04
CA ILE A 433 -8.84 -40.44 11.62
C ILE A 433 -8.11 -39.55 10.58
N ARG A 434 -7.25 -40.13 9.77
CA ARG A 434 -6.55 -39.43 8.70
C ARG A 434 -7.55 -38.88 7.66
N ASP A 435 -8.53 -39.67 7.26
CA ASP A 435 -9.56 -39.29 6.31
C ASP A 435 -10.50 -38.23 6.88
N LEU A 436 -10.85 -38.30 8.15
CA LEU A 436 -11.63 -37.30 8.86
C LEU A 436 -10.91 -35.95 8.84
N LEU A 437 -9.62 -35.93 9.18
CA LEU A 437 -8.79 -34.75 9.18
C LEU A 437 -8.62 -34.19 7.75
N LEU A 438 -8.43 -35.08 6.76
CA LEU A 438 -8.32 -34.67 5.34
C LEU A 438 -9.64 -34.05 4.83
N LYS A 439 -10.80 -34.62 5.18
CA LYS A 439 -12.13 -34.02 4.86
C LYS A 439 -12.33 -32.65 5.52
N SER A 440 -11.64 -32.40 6.64
CA SER A 440 -11.61 -31.12 7.33
C SER A 440 -10.50 -30.18 6.84
N ASN A 441 -9.89 -30.47 5.67
CA ASN A 441 -8.76 -29.74 5.07
C ASN A 441 -7.49 -29.75 5.94
N ILE A 442 -7.28 -30.79 6.76
CA ILE A 442 -6.06 -31.00 7.56
C ILE A 442 -5.23 -32.12 6.94
N ILE A 443 -4.00 -31.80 6.56
CA ILE A 443 -3.03 -32.76 6.00
C ILE A 443 -2.04 -33.10 7.09
N LEU A 444 -1.88 -34.43 7.35
CA LEU A 444 -0.90 -34.94 8.29
C LEU A 444 0.45 -35.19 7.60
N GLU A 445 1.55 -34.79 8.25
CA GLU A 445 2.93 -35.06 7.83
C GLU A 445 3.62 -35.86 8.90
N ASP A 446 3.75 -37.17 8.63
CA ASP A 446 4.42 -38.10 9.55
C ASP A 446 5.96 -37.98 9.42
N LYS A 447 6.64 -37.72 10.55
CA LYS A 447 8.10 -37.78 10.69
C LYS A 447 8.45 -38.84 11.77
N PRO A 448 9.69 -39.34 11.82
CA PRO A 448 10.07 -40.25 12.88
C PRO A 448 9.76 -39.70 14.27
N GLY A 449 8.83 -40.35 14.98
CA GLY A 449 8.40 -39.98 16.34
C GLY A 449 7.40 -38.84 16.48
N ILE A 450 7.10 -38.04 15.43
CA ILE A 450 6.21 -36.89 15.50
C ILE A 450 5.33 -36.84 14.24
N THR A 451 4.04 -36.58 14.43
CA THR A 451 3.12 -36.26 13.33
C THR A 451 2.83 -34.75 13.39
N ASN A 452 3.26 -34.03 12.38
CA ASN A 452 2.86 -32.62 12.17
C ASN A 452 1.60 -32.53 11.31
N TRP A 453 0.94 -31.42 11.35
CA TRP A 453 -0.22 -31.18 10.51
C TRP A 453 -0.19 -29.78 9.91
N ARG A 454 -0.86 -29.62 8.77
CA ARG A 454 -1.09 -28.32 8.14
C ARG A 454 -2.49 -28.27 7.55
N LYS A 455 -3.02 -27.07 7.37
CA LYS A 455 -4.25 -26.88 6.60
C LYS A 455 -3.95 -26.94 5.10
N SER A 456 -4.85 -27.57 4.35
CA SER A 456 -4.76 -27.77 2.90
C SER A 456 -4.76 -26.44 2.14
#